data_e49252cc6ceff0599745639e0ca0fc4b
#
_entry.id   e49252cc6ceff0599745639e0ca0fc4b
#
_cell.length_a   1.000
_cell.length_b   1.000
_cell.length_c   1.000
_cell.angle_alpha   90.00
_cell.angle_beta   90.00
_cell.angle_gamma   90.00
#
_symmetry.space_group_name_H-M   'P 1'
#
loop_
_entity.id
_entity.type
_entity.pdbx_description
1 polymer ?
#
loop_
_entity_poly.entity_id
_entity_poly.type
_entity_poly.pdbx_seq_one_letter_code
_entity_poly.pdbx_strand_id
1 'polypeptide(L)'
;LLSCIDRPDEQTRRRILRHKASFHQVLLPGDVEDVLAMHIQADVRQIESCLQNLILKARLLNSGITLQMAWEVIANYAVRFPVLNMEAIISHVCRGFGLTREQLVSASRKQEYVTARNTAFYLARKHTDLSLAAIGQMFNRKHSTVIKGITTLEREMSGESPLGRQISNAIGMI
;
A
#
# COMPACT_ATOMS: atom_id res chain seq x y z
N LEU A 1 -8.43 -3.65 -23.94
CA LEU A 1 -9.13 -4.05 -22.71
C LEU A 1 -8.14 -3.94 -21.56
N LEU A 2 -8.18 -2.85 -20.79
CA LEU A 2 -7.47 -2.73 -19.52
C LEU A 2 -8.32 -3.38 -18.44
N SER A 3 -7.93 -4.58 -18.00
CA SER A 3 -8.52 -5.22 -16.84
C SER A 3 -7.81 -4.71 -15.59
N CYS A 4 -8.52 -3.95 -14.75
CA CYS A 4 -8.06 -3.63 -13.41
C CYS A 4 -8.30 -4.85 -12.52
N ILE A 5 -7.25 -5.39 -11.93
CA ILE A 5 -7.36 -6.41 -10.88
C ILE A 5 -7.33 -5.67 -9.56
N ASP A 6 -8.47 -5.60 -8.89
CA ASP A 6 -8.58 -5.00 -7.57
C ASP A 6 -7.97 -5.92 -6.48
N ARG A 7 -7.65 -5.33 -5.33
CA ARG A 7 -7.20 -6.10 -4.17
C ARG A 7 -8.30 -7.05 -3.73
N PRO A 8 -7.96 -8.27 -3.29
CA PRO A 8 -8.94 -9.25 -2.86
C PRO A 8 -9.71 -8.73 -1.63
N ASP A 9 -11.02 -8.91 -1.62
CA ASP A 9 -11.85 -8.70 -0.43
C ASP A 9 -11.54 -9.74 0.66
N GLU A 10 -12.09 -9.56 1.85
CA GLU A 10 -11.81 -10.44 2.99
C GLU A 10 -12.15 -11.91 2.69
N GLN A 11 -13.28 -12.15 2.01
CA GLN A 11 -13.71 -13.50 1.66
C GLN A 11 -12.75 -14.17 0.67
N THR A 12 -12.28 -13.40 -0.30
CA THR A 12 -11.28 -13.85 -1.27
C THR A 12 -9.93 -14.09 -0.60
N ARG A 13 -9.51 -13.24 0.36
CA ARG A 13 -8.29 -13.46 1.15
C ARG A 13 -8.35 -14.76 1.95
N ARG A 14 -9.49 -15.08 2.59
CA ARG A 14 -9.71 -16.35 3.27
C ARG A 14 -9.54 -17.56 2.32
N ARG A 15 -10.15 -17.48 1.14
CA ARG A 15 -10.01 -18.53 0.13
C ARG A 15 -8.56 -18.72 -0.32
N ILE A 16 -7.83 -17.62 -0.53
CA ILE A 16 -6.42 -17.66 -0.91
C ILE A 16 -5.59 -18.31 0.21
N LEU A 17 -5.76 -17.89 1.47
CA LEU A 17 -5.05 -18.44 2.63
C LEU A 17 -5.30 -19.95 2.75
N ARG A 18 -6.56 -20.37 2.68
CA ARG A 18 -6.95 -21.79 2.77
C ARG A 18 -6.36 -22.63 1.63
N HIS A 19 -6.48 -22.13 0.40
CA HIS A 19 -5.93 -22.81 -0.78
C HIS A 19 -4.41 -22.94 -0.71
N LYS A 20 -3.72 -21.86 -0.32
CA LYS A 20 -2.25 -21.88 -0.18
C LYS A 20 -1.77 -22.72 0.98
N ALA A 21 -2.46 -22.71 2.13
CA ALA A 21 -2.16 -23.60 3.25
C ALA A 21 -2.31 -25.08 2.86
N SER A 22 -3.36 -25.43 2.14
CA SER A 22 -3.57 -26.76 1.57
C SER A 22 -2.45 -27.17 0.62
N PHE A 23 -2.02 -26.26 -0.27
CA PHE A 23 -0.90 -26.50 -1.18
C PHE A 23 0.41 -26.82 -0.44
N HIS A 24 0.65 -26.16 0.70
CA HIS A 24 1.80 -26.41 1.56
C HIS A 24 1.60 -27.57 2.54
N GLN A 25 0.47 -28.29 2.46
CA GLN A 25 0.10 -29.40 3.33
C GLN A 25 0.11 -29.04 4.81
N VAL A 26 -0.33 -27.85 5.16
CA VAL A 26 -0.37 -27.32 6.52
C VAL A 26 -1.80 -27.06 6.92
N LEU A 27 -2.16 -27.53 8.13
CA LEU A 27 -3.43 -27.19 8.74
C LEU A 27 -3.38 -25.75 9.26
N LEU A 28 -4.21 -24.88 8.69
CA LEU A 28 -4.38 -23.52 9.18
C LEU A 28 -5.60 -23.48 10.10
N PRO A 29 -5.44 -23.18 11.41
CA PRO A 29 -6.58 -23.03 12.30
C PRO A 29 -7.52 -21.90 11.85
N GLY A 30 -8.83 -22.06 12.08
CA GLY A 30 -9.83 -21.11 11.60
C GLY A 30 -9.68 -19.70 12.19
N ASP A 31 -9.34 -19.61 13.48
CA ASP A 31 -9.03 -18.36 14.18
C ASP A 31 -7.80 -17.65 13.62
N VAL A 32 -6.78 -18.39 13.21
CA VAL A 32 -5.60 -17.86 12.52
C VAL A 32 -5.96 -17.38 11.13
N GLU A 33 -6.76 -18.13 10.37
CA GLU A 33 -7.26 -17.72 9.04
C GLU A 33 -8.03 -16.41 9.14
N ASP A 34 -8.92 -16.30 10.14
CA ASP A 34 -9.75 -15.11 10.35
C ASP A 34 -8.91 -13.87 10.64
N VAL A 35 -7.97 -13.99 11.56
CA VAL A 35 -7.09 -12.88 11.95
C VAL A 35 -6.18 -12.45 10.79
N LEU A 36 -5.59 -13.39 10.04
CA LEU A 36 -4.79 -13.07 8.87
C LEU A 36 -5.62 -12.38 7.78
N ALA A 37 -6.81 -12.91 7.46
CA ALA A 37 -7.68 -12.33 6.43
C ALA A 37 -8.17 -10.93 6.78
N MET A 38 -8.41 -10.64 8.06
CA MET A 38 -8.84 -9.34 8.56
C MET A 38 -7.72 -8.31 8.51
N HIS A 39 -6.53 -8.66 8.96
CA HIS A 39 -5.44 -7.72 9.20
C HIS A 39 -4.46 -7.57 8.03
N ILE A 40 -4.35 -8.57 7.15
CA ILE A 40 -3.48 -8.48 5.96
C ILE A 40 -4.30 -8.01 4.77
N GLN A 41 -4.50 -6.71 4.66
CA GLN A 41 -5.20 -6.06 3.55
C GLN A 41 -4.23 -5.80 2.38
N ALA A 42 -3.81 -6.86 1.72
CA ALA A 42 -2.69 -6.87 0.80
C ALA A 42 -3.04 -7.54 -0.54
N ASP A 43 -2.12 -7.45 -1.48
CA ASP A 43 -2.19 -8.26 -2.70
C ASP A 43 -1.90 -9.75 -2.41
N VAL A 44 -2.18 -10.59 -3.40
CA VAL A 44 -2.04 -12.06 -3.29
C VAL A 44 -0.61 -12.46 -2.91
N ARG A 45 0.41 -11.77 -3.43
CA ARG A 45 1.83 -12.09 -3.16
C ARG A 45 2.21 -11.80 -1.70
N GLN A 46 1.70 -10.71 -1.17
CA GLN A 46 1.94 -10.33 0.21
C GLN A 46 1.23 -11.28 1.18
N ILE A 47 0.00 -11.69 0.88
CA ILE A 47 -0.75 -12.71 1.65
C ILE A 47 0.04 -14.02 1.66
N GLU A 48 0.54 -14.44 0.50
CA GLU A 48 1.35 -15.66 0.36
C GLU A 48 2.66 -15.56 1.15
N SER A 49 3.36 -14.44 1.08
CA SER A 49 4.59 -14.20 1.85
C SER A 49 4.35 -14.26 3.36
N CYS A 50 3.25 -13.69 3.85
CA CYS A 50 2.87 -13.78 5.27
C CYS A 50 2.59 -15.22 5.70
N LEU A 51 1.85 -15.97 4.88
CA LEU A 51 1.57 -17.38 5.15
C LEU A 51 2.86 -18.22 5.16
N GLN A 52 3.75 -18.01 4.21
CA GLN A 52 5.04 -18.72 4.15
C GLN A 52 5.91 -18.42 5.38
N ASN A 53 5.96 -17.17 5.83
CA ASN A 53 6.67 -16.80 7.06
C ASN A 53 6.08 -17.52 8.29
N LEU A 54 4.75 -17.61 8.35
CA LEU A 54 4.06 -18.31 9.43
C LEU A 54 4.39 -19.81 9.43
N ILE A 55 4.33 -20.44 8.26
CA ILE A 55 4.68 -21.85 8.07
C ILE A 55 6.14 -22.10 8.44
N LEU A 56 7.05 -21.27 7.98
CA LEU A 56 8.47 -21.38 8.28
C LEU A 56 8.71 -21.28 9.79
N LYS A 57 8.06 -20.33 10.46
CA LYS A 57 8.16 -20.15 11.90
C LYS A 57 7.66 -21.38 12.67
N ALA A 58 6.51 -21.92 12.29
CA ALA A 58 5.96 -23.13 12.90
C ALA A 58 6.90 -24.33 12.73
N ARG A 59 7.51 -24.48 11.54
CA ARG A 59 8.50 -25.54 11.26
C ARG A 59 9.78 -25.37 12.09
N LEU A 60 10.32 -24.16 12.19
CA LEU A 60 11.53 -23.87 12.99
C LEU A 60 11.32 -24.15 14.49
N LEU A 61 10.12 -23.88 14.98
CA LEU A 61 9.76 -24.15 16.36
C LEU A 61 9.25 -25.60 16.60
N ASN A 62 9.20 -26.39 15.53
CA ASN A 62 8.67 -27.76 15.55
C ASN A 62 7.29 -27.85 16.24
N SER A 63 6.41 -26.90 15.95
CA SER A 63 5.09 -26.75 16.58
C SER A 63 4.01 -26.52 15.52
N GLY A 64 2.75 -26.70 15.91
CA GLY A 64 1.61 -26.28 15.11
C GLY A 64 1.55 -24.76 14.97
N ILE A 65 0.81 -24.30 13.93
CA ILE A 65 0.52 -22.87 13.76
C ILE A 65 -0.41 -22.41 14.89
N THR A 66 -0.02 -21.33 15.58
CA THR A 66 -0.78 -20.75 16.68
C THR A 66 -1.21 -19.32 16.39
N LEU A 67 -2.25 -18.87 17.08
CA LEU A 67 -2.74 -17.50 16.97
C LEU A 67 -1.67 -16.47 17.39
N GLN A 68 -0.85 -16.80 18.39
CA GLN A 68 0.26 -15.95 18.81
C GLN A 68 1.27 -15.73 17.67
N MET A 69 1.64 -16.81 16.95
CA MET A 69 2.52 -16.68 15.77
C MET A 69 1.91 -15.82 14.68
N ALA A 70 0.58 -15.93 14.47
CA ALA A 70 -0.13 -15.09 13.50
C ALA A 70 -0.02 -13.60 13.87
N TRP A 71 -0.23 -13.24 15.13
CA TRP A 71 -0.09 -11.86 15.59
C TRP A 71 1.34 -11.31 15.43
N GLU A 72 2.35 -12.13 15.69
CA GLU A 72 3.74 -11.72 15.47
C GLU A 72 4.06 -11.50 13.99
N VAL A 73 3.53 -12.36 13.10
CA VAL A 73 3.67 -12.17 11.64
C VAL A 73 2.94 -10.93 11.19
N ILE A 74 1.72 -10.66 11.69
CA ILE A 74 0.96 -9.45 11.39
C ILE A 74 1.70 -8.20 11.88
N ALA A 75 2.25 -8.21 13.09
CA ALA A 75 3.01 -7.10 13.63
C ALA A 75 4.25 -6.80 12.75
N ASN A 76 4.99 -7.83 12.35
CA ASN A 76 6.13 -7.70 11.44
C ASN A 76 5.69 -7.22 10.05
N TYR A 77 4.52 -7.67 9.58
CA TYR A 77 3.93 -7.21 8.33
C TYR A 77 3.57 -5.73 8.41
N ALA A 78 2.92 -5.29 9.49
CA ALA A 78 2.55 -3.88 9.70
C ALA A 78 3.76 -2.94 9.74
N VAL A 79 4.88 -3.39 10.29
CA VAL A 79 6.16 -2.64 10.27
C VAL A 79 6.78 -2.61 8.87
N ARG A 80 6.72 -3.74 8.16
CA ARG A 80 7.35 -3.89 6.83
C ARG A 80 6.51 -3.29 5.70
N PHE A 81 5.20 -3.30 5.87
CA PHE A 81 4.20 -2.78 4.94
C PHE A 81 3.20 -1.92 5.71
N PRO A 82 3.60 -0.75 6.19
CA PRO A 82 2.66 0.13 6.88
C PRO A 82 1.47 0.41 5.94
N VAL A 83 0.26 0.22 6.45
CA VAL A 83 -0.94 0.68 5.74
C VAL A 83 -0.82 2.20 5.69
N LEU A 84 -0.36 2.69 4.56
CA LEU A 84 -0.22 4.13 4.33
C LEU A 84 -1.62 4.72 4.27
N ASN A 85 -2.05 5.30 5.38
CA ASN A 85 -3.23 6.15 5.36
C ASN A 85 -2.88 7.50 4.70
N MET A 86 -3.89 8.26 4.33
CA MET A 86 -3.69 9.54 3.63
C MET A 86 -2.85 10.53 4.43
N GLU A 87 -2.96 10.54 5.77
CA GLU A 87 -2.17 11.41 6.64
C GLU A 87 -0.68 11.04 6.62
N ALA A 88 -0.36 9.76 6.63
CA ALA A 88 1.01 9.28 6.50
C ALA A 88 1.60 9.65 5.13
N ILE A 89 0.82 9.53 4.05
CA ILE A 89 1.23 9.93 2.70
C ILE A 89 1.50 11.43 2.63
N ILE A 90 0.60 12.26 3.16
CA ILE A 90 0.78 13.72 3.20
C ILE A 90 2.05 14.08 3.97
N SER A 91 2.22 13.52 5.18
CA SER A 91 3.40 13.78 6.02
C SER A 91 4.70 13.35 5.32
N HIS A 92 4.67 12.21 4.64
CA HIS A 92 5.82 11.70 3.90
C HIS A 92 6.19 12.61 2.72
N VAL A 93 5.21 13.00 1.90
CA VAL A 93 5.43 13.89 0.76
C VAL A 93 5.90 15.28 1.24
N CYS A 94 5.30 15.83 2.29
CA CYS A 94 5.73 17.10 2.87
C CYS A 94 7.21 17.06 3.30
N ARG A 95 7.62 15.97 3.94
CA ARG A 95 9.03 15.78 4.36
C ARG A 95 9.95 15.64 3.15
N GLY A 96 9.58 14.85 2.15
CA GLY A 96 10.41 14.61 0.97
C GLY A 96 10.61 15.84 0.07
N PHE A 97 9.64 16.74 0.06
CA PHE A 97 9.68 17.98 -0.74
C PHE A 97 9.98 19.24 0.10
N GLY A 98 10.15 19.12 1.42
CA GLY A 98 10.39 20.28 2.30
C GLY A 98 9.20 21.24 2.36
N LEU A 99 7.98 20.76 2.25
CA LEU A 99 6.76 21.56 2.21
C LEU A 99 5.93 21.39 3.47
N THR A 100 5.14 22.43 3.80
CA THR A 100 4.09 22.30 4.80
C THR A 100 2.83 21.69 4.19
N ARG A 101 1.93 21.18 5.05
CA ARG A 101 0.63 20.65 4.60
C ARG A 101 -0.19 21.70 3.87
N GLU A 102 -0.19 22.94 4.38
CA GLU A 102 -0.94 24.06 3.80
C GLU A 102 -0.43 24.37 2.38
N GLN A 103 0.90 24.34 2.18
CA GLN A 103 1.52 24.54 0.87
C GLN A 103 1.13 23.41 -0.09
N LEU A 104 1.15 22.16 0.36
CA LEU A 104 0.79 20.99 -0.45
C LEU A 104 -0.67 21.06 -0.91
N VAL A 105 -1.61 21.41 -0.03
CA VAL A 105 -3.05 21.46 -0.33
C VAL A 105 -3.44 22.77 -1.04
N SER A 106 -2.58 23.80 -0.99
CA SER A 106 -2.87 25.13 -1.53
C SER A 106 -3.32 25.13 -3.00
N ALA A 107 -3.97 26.21 -3.45
CA ALA A 107 -4.33 26.40 -4.85
C ALA A 107 -3.14 26.78 -5.76
N SER A 108 -1.96 26.95 -5.17
CA SER A 108 -0.75 27.38 -5.88
C SER A 108 -0.41 26.45 -7.06
N ARG A 109 0.04 27.06 -8.16
CA ARG A 109 0.50 26.38 -9.38
C ARG A 109 2.02 26.34 -9.50
N LYS A 110 2.77 26.68 -8.43
CA LYS A 110 4.22 26.52 -8.41
C LYS A 110 4.56 25.07 -8.73
N GLN A 111 5.52 24.86 -9.63
CA GLN A 111 5.89 23.52 -10.13
C GLN A 111 6.20 22.54 -9.00
N GLU A 112 6.94 22.97 -8.01
CA GLU A 112 7.29 22.19 -6.82
C GLU A 112 6.05 21.66 -6.07
N TYR A 113 5.05 22.55 -5.83
CA TYR A 113 3.81 22.16 -5.14
C TYR A 113 2.94 21.25 -6.00
N VAL A 114 2.95 21.45 -7.33
CA VAL A 114 2.22 20.61 -8.27
C VAL A 114 2.84 19.22 -8.31
N THR A 115 4.16 19.11 -8.37
CA THR A 115 4.88 17.84 -8.37
C THR A 115 4.65 17.08 -7.06
N ALA A 116 4.82 17.73 -5.91
CA ALA A 116 4.56 17.12 -4.61
C ALA A 116 3.10 16.62 -4.50
N ARG A 117 2.14 17.41 -4.96
CA ARG A 117 0.72 17.05 -4.96
C ARG A 117 0.44 15.85 -5.88
N ASN A 118 1.03 15.81 -7.06
CA ASN A 118 0.90 14.68 -7.97
C ASN A 118 1.53 13.41 -7.37
N THR A 119 2.64 13.53 -6.65
CA THR A 119 3.25 12.43 -5.89
C THR A 119 2.32 11.91 -4.80
N ALA A 120 1.64 12.81 -4.07
CA ALA A 120 0.64 12.41 -3.08
C ALA A 120 -0.56 11.69 -3.72
N PHE A 121 -1.03 12.13 -4.89
CA PHE A 121 -2.11 11.47 -5.63
C PHE A 121 -1.71 10.05 -6.07
N TYR A 122 -0.52 9.90 -6.62
CA TYR A 122 0.02 8.62 -7.06
C TYR A 122 0.15 7.64 -5.89
N LEU A 123 0.75 8.08 -4.79
CA LEU A 123 0.91 7.26 -3.58
C LEU A 123 -0.43 6.88 -2.97
N ALA A 124 -1.38 7.83 -2.89
CA ALA A 124 -2.73 7.55 -2.40
C ALA A 124 -3.44 6.51 -3.27
N ARG A 125 -3.35 6.62 -4.60
CA ARG A 125 -3.95 5.66 -5.51
C ARG A 125 -3.32 4.28 -5.41
N LYS A 126 -2.01 4.21 -5.17
CA LYS A 126 -1.25 2.95 -5.11
C LYS A 126 -1.38 2.23 -3.77
N HIS A 127 -1.49 2.98 -2.68
CA HIS A 127 -1.35 2.44 -1.32
C HIS A 127 -2.62 2.57 -0.46
N THR A 128 -3.70 3.15 -0.99
CA THR A 128 -4.98 3.25 -0.27
C THR A 128 -6.14 2.78 -1.15
N ASP A 129 -7.27 2.43 -0.54
CA ASP A 129 -8.50 2.05 -1.25
C ASP A 129 -9.39 3.27 -1.58
N LEU A 130 -8.84 4.49 -1.46
CA LEU A 130 -9.58 5.72 -1.72
C LEU A 130 -9.92 5.86 -3.20
N SER A 131 -11.15 6.26 -3.49
CA SER A 131 -11.55 6.63 -4.85
C SER A 131 -10.83 7.91 -5.29
N LEU A 132 -10.63 8.08 -6.61
CA LEU A 132 -10.04 9.30 -7.17
C LEU A 132 -10.81 10.57 -6.76
N ALA A 133 -12.12 10.46 -6.56
CA ALA A 133 -12.95 11.55 -6.07
C ALA A 133 -12.61 11.88 -4.61
N ALA A 134 -12.49 10.87 -3.75
CA ALA A 134 -12.12 11.04 -2.34
C ALA A 134 -10.71 11.65 -2.20
N ILE A 135 -9.74 11.15 -2.98
CA ILE A 135 -8.38 11.73 -3.04
C ILE A 135 -8.47 13.22 -3.45
N GLY A 136 -9.23 13.52 -4.50
CA GLY A 136 -9.41 14.89 -4.98
C GLY A 136 -10.00 15.81 -3.91
N GLN A 137 -11.03 15.39 -3.19
CA GLN A 137 -11.65 16.15 -2.12
C GLN A 137 -10.67 16.58 -1.03
N MET A 138 -9.75 15.70 -0.63
CA MET A 138 -8.75 16.00 0.41
C MET A 138 -7.76 17.11 0.00
N PHE A 139 -7.59 17.33 -1.29
CA PHE A 139 -6.74 18.40 -1.85
C PHE A 139 -7.53 19.54 -2.48
N ASN A 140 -8.84 19.56 -2.30
CA ASN A 140 -9.72 20.55 -2.92
C ASN A 140 -9.59 20.57 -4.46
N ARG A 141 -9.54 19.39 -5.07
CA ARG A 141 -9.37 19.18 -6.52
C ARG A 141 -10.43 18.23 -7.09
N LYS A 142 -10.74 18.42 -8.37
CA LYS A 142 -11.61 17.50 -9.10
C LYS A 142 -10.88 16.17 -9.37
N HIS A 143 -11.64 15.07 -9.44
CA HIS A 143 -11.08 13.75 -9.77
C HIS A 143 -10.28 13.75 -11.10
N SER A 144 -10.71 14.54 -12.09
CA SER A 144 -9.98 14.70 -13.36
C SER A 144 -8.59 15.32 -13.20
N THR A 145 -8.41 16.20 -12.20
CA THR A 145 -7.11 16.77 -11.85
C THR A 145 -6.21 15.71 -11.22
N VAL A 146 -6.78 14.83 -10.40
CA VAL A 146 -6.05 13.70 -9.79
C VAL A 146 -5.54 12.75 -10.86
N ILE A 147 -6.41 12.35 -11.81
CA ILE A 147 -6.03 11.49 -12.94
C ILE A 147 -4.88 12.12 -13.73
N LYS A 148 -5.05 13.38 -14.15
CA LYS A 148 -4.02 14.09 -14.91
C LYS A 148 -2.70 14.20 -14.14
N GLY A 149 -2.78 14.42 -12.83
CA GLY A 149 -1.61 14.50 -11.96
C GLY A 149 -0.84 13.18 -11.89
N ILE A 150 -1.56 12.07 -11.73
CA ILE A 150 -0.98 10.72 -11.71
C ILE A 150 -0.30 10.41 -13.05
N THR A 151 -1.01 10.58 -14.17
CA THR A 151 -0.45 10.32 -15.51
C THR A 151 0.78 11.19 -15.82
N THR A 152 0.77 12.46 -15.38
CA THR A 152 1.93 13.34 -15.53
C THR A 152 3.11 12.83 -14.74
N LEU A 153 2.89 12.42 -13.47
CA LEU A 153 3.95 11.88 -12.62
C LEU A 153 4.55 10.58 -13.19
N GLU A 154 3.71 9.66 -13.64
CA GLU A 154 4.15 8.38 -14.23
C GLU A 154 5.04 8.62 -15.45
N ARG A 155 4.71 9.60 -16.29
CA ARG A 155 5.53 9.99 -17.43
C ARG A 155 6.87 10.59 -16.99
N GLU A 156 6.89 11.44 -15.95
CA GLU A 156 8.13 12.01 -15.41
C GLU A 156 9.03 10.95 -14.78
N MET A 157 8.46 9.96 -14.12
CA MET A 157 9.20 8.84 -13.52
C MET A 157 9.80 7.90 -14.57
N SER A 158 9.16 7.77 -15.74
CA SER A 158 9.67 6.97 -16.86
C SER A 158 10.86 7.63 -17.58
N GLY A 159 11.12 8.90 -17.33
CA GLY A 159 12.24 9.66 -17.89
C GLY A 159 13.43 9.71 -16.91
N GLU A 160 14.66 9.71 -17.45
CA GLU A 160 15.90 9.89 -16.66
C GLU A 160 16.12 11.36 -16.23
N SER A 161 15.05 12.09 -15.93
CA SER A 161 15.13 13.49 -15.54
C SER A 161 15.61 13.67 -14.08
N PRO A 162 16.26 14.79 -13.74
CA PRO A 162 16.60 15.11 -12.35
C PRO A 162 15.36 15.10 -11.43
N LEU A 163 14.21 15.55 -11.95
CA LEU A 163 12.93 15.55 -11.27
C LEU A 163 12.42 14.12 -11.05
N GLY A 164 12.55 13.24 -12.04
CA GLY A 164 12.18 11.82 -11.92
C GLY A 164 12.99 11.12 -10.80
N ARG A 165 14.28 11.43 -10.68
CA ARG A 165 15.12 10.90 -9.58
C ARG A 165 14.68 11.43 -8.22
N GLN A 166 14.35 12.71 -8.09
CA GLN A 166 13.83 13.29 -6.86
C GLN A 166 12.50 12.64 -6.43
N ILE A 167 11.59 12.44 -7.39
CA ILE A 167 10.31 11.76 -7.17
C ILE A 167 10.56 10.30 -6.74
N SER A 168 11.43 9.58 -7.43
CA SER A 168 11.76 8.19 -7.10
C SER A 168 12.38 8.05 -5.72
N ASN A 169 13.24 8.97 -5.33
CA ASN A 169 13.80 9.02 -3.98
C ASN A 169 12.71 9.30 -2.93
N ALA A 170 11.83 10.27 -3.19
CA ALA A 170 10.72 10.58 -2.30
C ALA A 170 9.73 9.40 -2.16
N ILE A 171 9.55 8.59 -3.20
CA ILE A 171 8.71 7.38 -3.18
C ILE A 171 9.44 6.20 -2.54
N GLY A 172 10.73 6.03 -2.80
CA GLY A 172 11.53 4.90 -2.31
C GLY A 172 11.83 4.94 -0.81
N MET A 173 11.51 6.03 -0.12
CA MET A 173 11.59 6.15 1.35
C MET A 173 10.33 5.61 2.07
N ILE A 174 9.37 5.04 1.35
CA ILE A 174 8.19 4.33 1.84
C ILE A 174 8.45 2.83 1.70
#